data_84f37f714c095c86ac96091ec4544078
#
_entry.id   84f37f714c095c86ac96091ec4544078
#
_cell.length_a   1.000
_cell.length_b   1.000
_cell.length_c   1.000
_cell.angle_alpha   90.00
_cell.angle_beta   90.00
_cell.angle_gamma   90.00
#
_symmetry.space_group_name_H-M   'P 1'
#
loop_
_entity.id
_entity.type
_entity.pdbx_description
1 polymer ?
#
loop_
_entity_poly.entity_id
_entity_poly.type
_entity_poly.pdbx_seq_one_letter_code
_entity_poly.pdbx_strand_id
1 'polypeptide(L)'
;AASDVYKRQRISFQLNKETGRPDTYLNGVNVENKIRSMEVSSKVSPISTLDFVREEMVAQQQAMGKEKGIVMDGRDIGTTVFPDAELKIFVTATPEIRAQRRYDELKAKGQEASFDEILENVKQRDYIDQNREVSPLRKAEDALLLDNTDLSIEEQKKWLFEQFNKVSK
;
A
#
# COMPACT_ATOMS: atom_id res chain seq x y z
N ALA A 1 -21.33 11.00 14.02
CA ALA A 1 -20.40 10.89 15.17
C ALA A 1 -19.12 10.13 14.81
N ALA A 2 -19.16 8.89 14.26
CA ALA A 2 -17.93 8.18 13.86
C ALA A 2 -17.21 8.88 12.70
N SER A 3 -17.95 9.37 11.70
CA SER A 3 -17.40 10.10 10.55
C SER A 3 -16.64 11.38 10.94
N ASP A 4 -17.04 12.05 12.02
CA ASP A 4 -16.39 13.29 12.47
C ASP A 4 -15.02 13.07 13.11
N VAL A 5 -14.77 11.88 13.67
CA VAL A 5 -13.47 11.52 14.24
C VAL A 5 -12.44 11.33 13.12
N TYR A 6 -12.81 10.65 12.03
CA TYR A 6 -11.90 10.43 10.89
C TYR A 6 -11.59 11.73 10.13
N LYS A 7 -12.55 12.65 9.98
CA LYS A 7 -12.35 13.95 9.35
C LYS A 7 -11.37 14.86 10.07
N ARG A 8 -11.10 14.59 11.35
CA ARG A 8 -10.14 15.37 12.16
C ARG A 8 -8.75 14.75 12.21
N GLN A 9 -8.56 13.55 11.70
CA GLN A 9 -7.25 12.92 11.70
C GLN A 9 -6.35 13.53 10.63
N ARG A 10 -5.13 13.88 11.01
CA ARG A 10 -4.10 14.39 10.11
C ARG A 10 -3.02 13.33 9.93
N ILE A 11 -2.87 12.85 8.70
CA ILE A 11 -1.75 12.01 8.30
C ILE A 11 -0.69 12.93 7.72
N SER A 12 0.56 12.77 8.13
CA SER A 12 1.70 13.46 7.56
C SER A 12 2.90 12.52 7.48
N PHE A 13 3.85 12.87 6.61
CA PHE A 13 5.08 12.11 6.41
C PHE A 13 6.27 13.00 6.70
N GLN A 14 7.29 12.46 7.39
CA GLN A 14 8.53 13.17 7.68
C GLN A 14 9.70 12.27 7.33
N LEU A 15 10.70 12.82 6.63
CA LEU A 15 11.90 12.08 6.27
C LEU A 15 12.67 11.69 7.52
N ASN A 16 12.81 10.39 7.73
CA ASN A 16 13.70 9.84 8.75
C ASN A 16 15.15 9.89 8.21
N LYS A 17 15.98 10.69 8.85
CA LYS A 17 17.37 10.92 8.40
C LYS A 17 18.29 9.70 8.57
N GLU A 18 17.93 8.78 9.46
CA GLU A 18 18.71 7.55 9.69
C GLU A 18 18.43 6.49 8.62
N THR A 19 17.17 6.35 8.24
CA THR A 19 16.73 5.32 7.28
C THR A 19 16.65 5.82 5.85
N GLY A 20 16.64 7.15 5.64
CA GLY A 20 16.39 7.78 4.34
C GLY A 20 14.98 7.58 3.81
N ARG A 21 14.04 7.12 4.65
CA ARG A 21 12.65 6.82 4.29
C ARG A 21 11.69 7.74 5.05
N PRO A 22 10.49 8.00 4.52
CA PRO A 22 9.49 8.74 5.28
C PRO A 22 8.88 7.89 6.39
N ASP A 23 8.80 8.43 7.61
CA ASP A 23 7.99 7.90 8.69
C ASP A 23 6.59 8.48 8.64
N THR A 24 5.61 7.66 9.00
CA THR A 24 4.19 8.04 9.05
C THR A 24 3.81 8.61 10.41
N TYR A 25 3.16 9.77 10.40
CA TYR A 25 2.64 10.42 11.60
C TYR A 25 1.12 10.52 11.55
N LEU A 26 0.47 10.19 12.64
CA LEU A 26 -0.97 10.37 12.86
C LEU A 26 -1.17 11.41 13.97
N ASN A 27 -1.78 12.55 13.64
CA ASN A 27 -1.97 13.67 14.58
C ASN A 27 -0.68 14.12 15.28
N GLY A 28 0.45 14.10 14.55
CA GLY A 28 1.77 14.48 15.06
C GLY A 28 2.52 13.38 15.83
N VAL A 29 1.92 12.21 16.03
CA VAL A 29 2.55 11.06 16.69
C VAL A 29 3.13 10.11 15.62
N ASN A 30 4.41 9.74 15.73
CA ASN A 30 5.01 8.73 14.87
C ASN A 30 4.34 7.36 15.10
N VAL A 31 3.77 6.80 14.05
CA VAL A 31 3.07 5.51 14.09
C VAL A 31 3.69 4.46 13.16
N GLU A 32 4.84 4.76 12.54
CA GLU A 32 5.47 3.92 11.51
C GLU A 32 5.62 2.45 11.96
N ASN A 33 6.13 2.22 13.16
CA ASN A 33 6.29 0.85 13.68
C ASN A 33 4.93 0.20 14.00
N LYS A 34 3.94 0.97 14.48
CA LYS A 34 2.62 0.45 14.85
C LYS A 34 1.83 -0.01 13.64
N ILE A 35 1.84 0.75 12.55
CA ILE A 35 1.12 0.40 11.32
C ILE A 35 1.70 -0.80 10.60
N ARG A 36 2.92 -1.24 10.94
CA ARG A 36 3.59 -2.41 10.39
C ARG A 36 3.32 -3.70 11.18
N SER A 37 2.59 -3.64 12.29
CA SER A 37 2.29 -4.82 13.12
C SER A 37 1.29 -5.77 12.44
N MET A 38 1.34 -7.05 12.82
CA MET A 38 0.35 -8.04 12.38
C MET A 38 -1.06 -7.72 12.87
N GLU A 39 -1.19 -7.13 14.06
CA GLU A 39 -2.47 -6.68 14.60
C GLU A 39 -3.15 -5.65 13.67
N VAL A 40 -2.43 -4.65 13.19
CA VAL A 40 -2.97 -3.67 12.25
C VAL A 40 -3.20 -4.32 10.88
N SER A 41 -2.26 -5.14 10.41
CA SER A 41 -2.36 -5.83 9.12
C SER A 41 -3.64 -6.65 8.98
N SER A 42 -4.05 -7.35 10.03
CA SER A 42 -5.27 -8.18 10.03
C SER A 42 -6.58 -7.37 9.99
N LYS A 43 -6.54 -6.08 10.38
CA LYS A 43 -7.73 -5.21 10.46
C LYS A 43 -7.92 -4.31 9.23
N VAL A 44 -6.85 -4.07 8.47
CA VAL A 44 -6.89 -3.09 7.35
C VAL A 44 -7.90 -3.48 6.29
N SER A 45 -7.85 -4.72 5.78
CA SER A 45 -8.76 -5.14 4.71
C SER A 45 -10.24 -5.22 5.17
N PRO A 46 -10.57 -5.79 6.35
CA PRO A 46 -11.95 -5.70 6.88
C PRO A 46 -12.48 -4.27 7.04
N ILE A 47 -11.66 -3.35 7.58
CA ILE A 47 -12.07 -1.94 7.73
C ILE A 47 -12.24 -1.27 6.38
N SER A 48 -11.43 -1.64 5.39
CA SER A 48 -11.49 -1.08 4.05
C SER A 48 -12.75 -1.45 3.26
N THR A 49 -13.57 -2.37 3.75
CA THR A 49 -14.89 -2.68 3.16
C THR A 49 -15.99 -1.70 3.58
N LEU A 50 -15.74 -0.86 4.58
CA LEU A 50 -16.71 0.13 5.04
C LEU A 50 -16.69 1.34 4.12
N ASP A 51 -17.79 1.59 3.42
CA ASP A 51 -17.92 2.62 2.38
C ASP A 51 -17.51 4.01 2.87
N PHE A 52 -18.03 4.43 4.03
CA PHE A 52 -17.72 5.75 4.58
C PHE A 52 -16.22 5.92 4.95
N VAL A 53 -15.53 4.82 5.32
CA VAL A 53 -14.08 4.85 5.57
C VAL A 53 -13.34 5.02 4.25
N ARG A 54 -13.77 4.29 3.22
CA ARG A 54 -13.16 4.37 1.91
C ARG A 54 -13.32 5.74 1.28
N GLU A 55 -14.53 6.27 1.26
CA GLU A 55 -14.81 7.61 0.71
C GLU A 55 -13.91 8.66 1.33
N GLU A 56 -13.78 8.66 2.66
CA GLU A 56 -12.93 9.61 3.38
C GLU A 56 -11.44 9.39 3.07
N MET A 57 -10.96 8.14 3.01
CA MET A 57 -9.57 7.83 2.69
C MET A 57 -9.23 8.21 1.24
N VAL A 58 -10.10 7.92 0.29
CA VAL A 58 -9.93 8.33 -1.12
C VAL A 58 -9.86 9.85 -1.23
N ALA A 59 -10.75 10.58 -0.56
CA ALA A 59 -10.73 12.04 -0.57
C ALA A 59 -9.41 12.63 -0.01
N GLN A 60 -8.89 12.04 1.08
CA GLN A 60 -7.60 12.46 1.65
C GLN A 60 -6.44 12.13 0.72
N GLN A 61 -6.41 10.95 0.11
CA GLN A 61 -5.39 10.56 -0.85
C GLN A 61 -5.39 11.45 -2.10
N GLN A 62 -6.57 11.75 -2.64
CA GLN A 62 -6.71 12.67 -3.77
C GLN A 62 -6.24 14.08 -3.42
N ALA A 63 -6.51 14.54 -2.19
CA ALA A 63 -6.02 15.84 -1.72
C ALA A 63 -4.48 15.89 -1.66
N MET A 64 -3.82 14.79 -1.27
CA MET A 64 -2.35 14.70 -1.26
C MET A 64 -1.74 14.79 -2.66
N GLY A 65 -2.46 14.33 -3.70
CA GLY A 65 -1.98 14.33 -5.08
C GLY A 65 -2.22 15.61 -5.87
N LYS A 66 -2.90 16.60 -5.30
CA LYS A 66 -3.25 17.84 -6.03
C LYS A 66 -2.05 18.59 -6.59
N GLU A 67 -0.96 18.62 -5.85
CA GLU A 67 0.28 19.32 -6.24
C GLU A 67 1.16 18.46 -7.17
N LYS A 68 0.74 17.25 -7.52
CA LYS A 68 1.53 16.27 -8.29
C LYS A 68 2.90 15.93 -7.66
N GLY A 69 3.79 15.30 -8.43
CA GLY A 69 5.12 14.94 -7.96
C GLY A 69 5.13 13.92 -6.82
N ILE A 70 4.12 13.06 -6.74
CA ILE A 70 3.99 12.00 -5.74
C ILE A 70 4.04 10.62 -6.38
N VAL A 71 4.45 9.64 -5.58
CA VAL A 71 4.28 8.21 -5.85
C VAL A 71 3.45 7.63 -4.72
N MET A 72 2.41 6.90 -5.05
CA MET A 72 1.51 6.30 -4.07
C MET A 72 1.26 4.83 -4.41
N ASP A 73 1.33 3.97 -3.40
CA ASP A 73 1.00 2.55 -3.52
C ASP A 73 -0.30 2.21 -2.76
N GLY A 74 -1.00 1.21 -3.26
CA GLY A 74 -2.24 0.73 -2.64
C GLY A 74 -2.98 -0.27 -3.53
N ARG A 75 -4.23 -0.55 -3.20
CA ARG A 75 -5.04 -1.57 -3.86
C ARG A 75 -5.83 -1.05 -5.05
N ASP A 76 -6.19 0.21 -5.03
CA ASP A 76 -7.08 0.86 -5.99
C ASP A 76 -6.60 2.26 -6.41
N ILE A 77 -5.31 2.52 -6.24
CA ILE A 77 -4.72 3.83 -6.54
C ILE A 77 -4.95 4.20 -8.01
N GLY A 78 -4.61 3.32 -8.94
CA GLY A 78 -4.73 3.58 -10.38
C GLY A 78 -6.14 3.41 -10.96
N THR A 79 -7.10 2.92 -10.18
CA THR A 79 -8.49 2.73 -10.64
C THR A 79 -9.48 3.69 -10.01
N THR A 80 -9.24 4.11 -8.77
CA THR A 80 -10.18 4.93 -7.98
C THR A 80 -9.56 6.24 -7.51
N VAL A 81 -8.36 6.20 -6.94
CA VAL A 81 -7.76 7.40 -6.32
C VAL A 81 -7.20 8.33 -7.40
N PHE A 82 -6.36 7.80 -8.30
CA PHE A 82 -5.75 8.54 -9.41
C PHE A 82 -5.95 7.82 -10.74
N PRO A 83 -7.19 7.81 -11.27
CA PRO A 83 -7.48 7.16 -12.55
C PRO A 83 -6.76 7.81 -13.74
N ASP A 84 -6.32 9.06 -13.58
CA ASP A 84 -5.60 9.83 -14.61
C ASP A 84 -4.09 9.97 -14.30
N ALA A 85 -3.53 9.07 -13.47
CA ALA A 85 -2.10 9.06 -13.18
C ALA A 85 -1.28 8.84 -14.46
N GLU A 86 -0.18 9.57 -14.61
CA GLU A 86 0.72 9.53 -15.77
C GLU A 86 1.42 8.16 -15.92
N LEU A 87 1.64 7.46 -14.81
CA LEU A 87 2.20 6.11 -14.81
C LEU A 87 1.45 5.24 -13.79
N LYS A 88 0.89 4.15 -14.27
CA LYS A 88 0.23 3.14 -13.45
C LYS A 88 0.96 1.81 -13.58
N ILE A 89 1.31 1.23 -12.45
CA ILE A 89 1.98 -0.06 -12.39
C ILE A 89 1.19 -0.99 -11.47
N PHE A 90 0.73 -2.10 -12.00
CA PHE A 90 0.11 -3.17 -11.24
C PHE A 90 1.18 -4.19 -10.86
N VAL A 91 1.54 -4.18 -9.57
CA VAL A 91 2.58 -5.09 -9.05
C VAL A 91 1.92 -6.36 -8.53
N THR A 92 2.46 -7.50 -8.92
CA THR A 92 2.02 -8.82 -8.44
C THR A 92 3.20 -9.70 -8.07
N ALA A 93 2.95 -10.68 -7.21
CA ALA A 93 3.80 -11.83 -6.91
C ALA A 93 2.92 -12.93 -6.33
N THR A 94 3.40 -14.18 -6.34
CA THR A 94 2.67 -15.28 -5.72
C THR A 94 2.45 -15.03 -4.22
N PRO A 95 1.33 -15.52 -3.64
CA PRO A 95 1.08 -15.37 -2.20
C PRO A 95 2.22 -15.93 -1.35
N GLU A 96 2.81 -17.03 -1.77
CA GLU A 96 3.91 -17.72 -1.09
C GLU A 96 5.16 -16.83 -1.02
N ILE A 97 5.55 -16.21 -2.12
CA ILE A 97 6.70 -15.27 -2.17
C ILE A 97 6.44 -14.03 -1.33
N ARG A 98 5.22 -13.48 -1.36
CA ARG A 98 4.86 -12.33 -0.51
C ARG A 98 4.87 -12.69 0.97
N ALA A 99 4.39 -13.87 1.33
CA ALA A 99 4.44 -14.38 2.70
C ALA A 99 5.89 -14.62 3.16
N GLN A 100 6.75 -15.18 2.30
CA GLN A 100 8.17 -15.39 2.60
C GLN A 100 8.89 -14.07 2.86
N ARG A 101 8.70 -13.07 1.99
CA ARG A 101 9.29 -11.73 2.17
C ARG A 101 8.86 -11.10 3.50
N ARG A 102 7.57 -11.26 3.87
CA ARG A 102 7.05 -10.75 5.15
C ARG A 102 7.62 -11.50 6.35
N TYR A 103 7.72 -12.80 6.26
CA TYR A 103 8.32 -13.64 7.29
C TYR A 103 9.78 -13.25 7.57
N ASP A 104 10.57 -13.09 6.50
CA ASP A 104 11.97 -12.68 6.61
C ASP A 104 12.12 -11.28 7.21
N GLU A 105 11.25 -10.34 6.82
CA GLU A 105 11.22 -8.99 7.41
C GLU A 105 10.94 -9.02 8.92
N LEU A 106 9.95 -9.80 9.36
CA LEU A 106 9.60 -9.90 10.78
C LEU A 106 10.73 -10.56 11.57
N LYS A 107 11.32 -11.61 11.05
CA LYS A 107 12.50 -12.26 11.66
C LYS A 107 13.69 -11.33 11.77
N ALA A 108 13.98 -10.55 10.74
CA ALA A 108 15.07 -9.58 10.77
C ALA A 108 14.87 -8.50 11.84
N LYS A 109 13.61 -8.22 12.21
CA LYS A 109 13.23 -7.30 13.31
C LYS A 109 13.19 -7.99 14.68
N GLY A 110 13.57 -9.27 14.80
CA GLY A 110 13.51 -10.04 16.04
C GLY A 110 12.09 -10.37 16.52
N GLN A 111 11.10 -10.32 15.62
CA GLN A 111 9.70 -10.64 15.95
C GLN A 111 9.45 -12.12 15.69
N GLU A 112 8.74 -12.77 16.61
CA GLU A 112 8.23 -14.11 16.37
C GLU A 112 7.14 -14.07 15.31
N ALA A 113 7.21 -14.97 14.35
CA ALA A 113 6.26 -15.06 13.25
C ALA A 113 6.11 -16.51 12.77
N SER A 114 4.90 -16.88 12.39
CA SER A 114 4.60 -18.13 11.72
C SER A 114 4.40 -17.87 10.23
N PHE A 115 5.10 -18.63 9.40
CA PHE A 115 4.95 -18.54 7.94
C PHE A 115 3.51 -18.88 7.52
N ASP A 116 2.92 -19.91 8.11
CA ASP A 116 1.56 -20.35 7.74
C ASP A 116 0.51 -19.30 8.11
N GLU A 117 0.64 -18.65 9.27
CA GLU A 117 -0.25 -17.55 9.66
C GLU A 117 -0.11 -16.34 8.73
N ILE A 118 1.10 -16.03 8.32
CA ILE A 118 1.35 -14.92 7.36
C ILE A 118 0.76 -15.27 6.00
N LEU A 119 0.96 -16.49 5.50
CA LEU A 119 0.43 -16.93 4.22
C LEU A 119 -1.10 -16.89 4.19
N GLU A 120 -1.73 -17.40 5.25
CA GLU A 120 -3.19 -17.35 5.40
C GLU A 120 -3.69 -15.90 5.43
N ASN A 121 -3.02 -15.03 6.18
CA ASN A 121 -3.36 -13.60 6.21
C ASN A 121 -3.23 -12.94 4.83
N VAL A 122 -2.17 -13.26 4.07
CA VAL A 122 -1.98 -12.76 2.70
C VAL A 122 -3.14 -13.20 1.81
N LYS A 123 -3.49 -14.50 1.81
CA LYS A 123 -4.59 -15.05 0.99
C LYS A 123 -5.95 -14.44 1.36
N GLN A 124 -6.23 -14.32 2.65
CA GLN A 124 -7.47 -13.73 3.14
C GLN A 124 -7.61 -12.26 2.74
N ARG A 125 -6.53 -11.49 2.85
CA ARG A 125 -6.53 -10.08 2.43
C ARG A 125 -6.74 -9.93 0.93
N ASP A 126 -6.06 -10.74 0.12
CA ASP A 126 -6.26 -10.73 -1.33
C ASP A 126 -7.70 -11.03 -1.69
N TYR A 127 -8.31 -12.02 -1.04
CA TYR A 127 -9.71 -12.37 -1.26
C TYR A 127 -10.64 -11.18 -0.92
N ILE A 128 -10.48 -10.57 0.24
CA ILE A 128 -11.27 -9.41 0.66
C ILE A 128 -11.08 -8.24 -0.31
N ASP A 129 -9.83 -7.90 -0.62
CA ASP A 129 -9.51 -6.73 -1.46
C ASP A 129 -10.02 -6.90 -2.90
N GLN A 130 -10.05 -8.13 -3.44
CA GLN A 130 -10.55 -8.43 -4.79
C GLN A 130 -12.09 -8.51 -4.87
N ASN A 131 -12.76 -8.91 -3.78
CA ASN A 131 -14.20 -9.18 -3.78
C ASN A 131 -15.05 -8.13 -3.05
N ARG A 132 -14.46 -7.09 -2.49
CA ARG A 132 -15.22 -5.99 -1.88
C ARG A 132 -16.05 -5.25 -2.94
N GLU A 133 -17.23 -4.76 -2.56
CA GLU A 133 -18.15 -4.08 -3.47
C GLU A 133 -17.59 -2.74 -3.97
N VAL A 134 -17.01 -1.95 -3.06
CA VAL A 134 -16.50 -0.62 -3.39
C VAL A 134 -14.99 -0.67 -3.67
N SER A 135 -14.60 -0.20 -4.84
CA SER A 135 -13.20 -0.09 -5.29
C SER A 135 -12.38 -1.38 -5.09
N PRO A 136 -12.79 -2.52 -5.69
CA PRO A 136 -12.04 -3.77 -5.56
C PRO A 136 -10.64 -3.64 -6.16
N LEU A 137 -9.71 -4.48 -5.69
CA LEU A 137 -8.38 -4.59 -6.27
C LEU A 137 -8.48 -5.10 -7.70
N ARG A 138 -8.23 -4.22 -8.67
CA ARG A 138 -8.20 -4.55 -10.10
C ARG A 138 -7.04 -3.82 -10.78
N LYS A 139 -6.48 -4.46 -11.79
CA LYS A 139 -5.53 -3.79 -12.68
C LYS A 139 -6.29 -2.79 -13.56
N ALA A 140 -5.86 -1.51 -13.58
CA ALA A 140 -6.37 -0.54 -14.54
C ALA A 140 -5.98 -0.97 -15.98
N GLU A 141 -6.81 -0.64 -16.96
CA GLU A 141 -6.59 -1.07 -18.36
C GLU A 141 -5.24 -0.59 -18.90
N ASP A 142 -4.86 0.62 -18.56
CA ASP A 142 -3.61 1.28 -18.96
C ASP A 142 -2.43 1.00 -18.00
N ALA A 143 -2.62 0.17 -16.96
CA ALA A 143 -1.54 -0.15 -16.05
C ALA A 143 -0.57 -1.18 -16.64
N LEU A 144 0.71 -0.90 -16.53
CA LEU A 144 1.79 -1.86 -16.81
C LEU A 144 1.79 -2.95 -15.74
N LEU A 145 1.98 -4.19 -16.14
CA LEU A 145 2.12 -5.32 -15.22
C LEU A 145 3.58 -5.51 -14.83
N LEU A 146 3.85 -5.56 -13.53
CA LEU A 146 5.14 -5.99 -12.97
C LEU A 146 4.91 -7.22 -12.10
N ASP A 147 5.17 -8.40 -12.64
CA ASP A 147 5.29 -9.61 -11.82
C ASP A 147 6.71 -9.65 -11.24
N ASN A 148 6.81 -9.51 -9.93
CA ASN A 148 8.07 -9.49 -9.22
C ASN A 148 8.36 -10.79 -8.44
N THR A 149 7.66 -11.88 -8.76
CA THR A 149 7.83 -13.18 -8.09
C THR A 149 9.30 -13.58 -8.04
N ASP A 150 10.00 -13.55 -9.17
CA ASP A 150 11.38 -14.00 -9.33
C ASP A 150 12.39 -12.85 -9.46
N LEU A 151 11.95 -11.60 -9.32
CA LEU A 151 12.82 -10.45 -9.49
C LEU A 151 13.51 -10.04 -8.18
N SER A 152 14.80 -9.75 -8.28
CA SER A 152 15.53 -9.07 -7.22
C SER A 152 15.05 -7.62 -7.04
N ILE A 153 15.37 -7.02 -5.90
CA ILE A 153 15.04 -5.61 -5.63
C ILE A 153 15.71 -4.69 -6.67
N GLU A 154 16.93 -4.98 -7.09
CA GLU A 154 17.66 -4.15 -8.05
C GLU A 154 17.05 -4.24 -9.46
N GLU A 155 16.63 -5.42 -9.90
CA GLU A 155 15.93 -5.59 -11.18
C GLU A 155 14.59 -4.86 -11.17
N GLN A 156 13.82 -4.93 -10.07
CA GLN A 156 12.59 -4.16 -9.93
C GLN A 156 12.84 -2.65 -10.01
N LYS A 157 13.83 -2.14 -9.27
CA LYS A 157 14.20 -0.72 -9.30
C LYS A 157 14.58 -0.28 -10.71
N LYS A 158 15.43 -1.04 -11.40
CA LYS A 158 15.84 -0.74 -12.77
C LYS A 158 14.63 -0.64 -13.69
N TRP A 159 13.76 -1.63 -13.66
CA TRP A 159 12.54 -1.64 -14.47
C TRP A 159 11.64 -0.43 -14.16
N LEU A 160 11.41 -0.12 -12.87
CA LEU A 160 10.60 1.01 -12.45
C LEU A 160 11.17 2.34 -12.95
N PHE A 161 12.48 2.56 -12.83
CA PHE A 161 13.14 3.76 -13.34
C PHE A 161 13.05 3.86 -14.87
N GLU A 162 13.17 2.76 -15.60
CA GLU A 162 13.00 2.75 -17.03
C GLU A 162 11.58 3.19 -17.44
N GLN A 163 10.53 2.71 -16.72
CA GLN A 163 9.16 3.15 -17.01
C GLN A 163 8.94 4.63 -16.65
N PHE A 164 9.43 5.04 -15.46
CA PHE A 164 9.33 6.43 -15.04
C PHE A 164 9.99 7.39 -16.03
N ASN A 165 11.19 7.09 -16.52
CA ASN A 165 11.90 7.93 -17.49
C ASN A 165 11.19 8.05 -18.86
N LYS A 166 10.26 7.16 -19.19
CA LYS A 166 9.47 7.24 -20.44
C LYS A 166 8.35 8.29 -20.32
N VAL A 167 7.84 8.53 -19.12
CA VAL A 167 6.71 9.44 -18.90
C VAL A 167 7.13 10.79 -18.33
N SER A 168 8.33 10.91 -17.77
CA SER A 168 8.87 12.15 -17.18
C SER A 168 9.62 13.06 -18.16
N LYS A 169 9.29 12.96 -19.47
CA LYS A 169 9.90 13.80 -20.52
C LYS A 169 9.13 15.10 -20.70
#